data_2ce2cd411422ba3cf153a54c086e9873
#
_entry.id   2ce2cd411422ba3cf153a54c086e9873
#
_cell.length_a   1.000
_cell.length_b   1.000
_cell.length_c   1.000
_cell.angle_alpha   90.00
_cell.angle_beta   90.00
_cell.angle_gamma   90.00
#
_symmetry.space_group_name_H-M   'P 1'
#
loop_
_entity.id
_entity.type
_entity.pdbx_description
1 polymer ?
#
loop_
_entity_poly.entity_id
_entity_poly.type
_entity_poly.pdbx_seq_one_letter_code
_entity_poly.pdbx_strand_id
1 'polypeptide(L)'
;EYKAEKAVEALQKMIPNKSVVLRDGEKKEIDSSELVYGDIIFFEEGDIVTADARMIETFDMKVNNSMLTGESRAIYKTAESISIDSYFLWTELPNMVFAGTSVSAGSGKAVVVGTGMTTEVGKIASITQSLKKDLSPLQKEMKRAVNTITIISISLGILFFFLGKALGGLSYIGAFIFTIGITVANIPEGLLPTLSLALAMGVTRMAKRNVLIKELSSVETLGSASVICTDKTGTLTTNKINVCKLFINNQIFNISGENYNPFGDFTNEKGEIIDKKSLISQEIFKTFFNVAVLCNNSTLISPKSDKDNWNISGDPTEAALL
;
A
#
# COMPACT_ATOMS: atom_id res chain seq x y z
N GLU A 1 -10.43 -6.95 -14.81
CA GLU A 1 -9.49 -8.08 -14.91
C GLU A 1 -8.05 -7.58 -15.10
N TYR A 2 -7.66 -6.91 -16.19
CA TYR A 2 -6.28 -6.49 -16.48
C TYR A 2 -5.58 -5.67 -15.35
N LYS A 3 -6.31 -4.84 -14.60
CA LYS A 3 -5.71 -4.06 -13.48
C LYS A 3 -5.57 -4.87 -12.19
N ALA A 4 -6.43 -5.84 -11.97
CA ALA A 4 -6.31 -6.78 -10.86
C ALA A 4 -5.12 -7.71 -11.09
N GLU A 5 -4.94 -8.21 -12.32
CA GLU A 5 -3.75 -8.98 -12.72
C GLU A 5 -2.46 -8.19 -12.51
N LYS A 6 -2.41 -6.90 -12.89
CA LYS A 6 -1.23 -6.04 -12.64
C LYS A 6 -0.93 -5.83 -11.16
N ALA A 7 -1.93 -5.75 -10.29
CA ALA A 7 -1.70 -5.60 -8.84
C ALA A 7 -1.11 -6.90 -8.26
N VAL A 8 -1.60 -8.06 -8.71
CA VAL A 8 -1.05 -9.36 -8.32
C VAL A 8 0.35 -9.56 -8.88
N GLU A 9 0.59 -9.20 -10.13
CA GLU A 9 1.93 -9.23 -10.74
C GLU A 9 2.92 -8.33 -10.01
N ALA A 10 2.48 -7.17 -9.53
CA ALA A 10 3.32 -6.27 -8.72
C ALA A 10 3.66 -6.87 -7.35
N LEU A 11 2.72 -7.56 -6.70
CA LEU A 11 2.97 -8.28 -5.44
C LEU A 11 3.89 -9.49 -5.66
N GLN A 12 3.69 -10.24 -6.73
CA GLN A 12 4.56 -11.37 -7.09
C GLN A 12 6.00 -10.94 -7.38
N LYS A 13 6.21 -9.77 -8.00
CA LYS A 13 7.56 -9.22 -8.25
C LYS A 13 8.31 -8.81 -6.98
N MET A 14 7.63 -8.69 -5.85
CA MET A 14 8.25 -8.39 -4.55
C MET A 14 8.78 -9.64 -3.84
N ILE A 15 8.40 -10.84 -4.27
CA ILE A 15 8.85 -12.11 -3.70
C ILE A 15 9.99 -12.63 -4.59
N PRO A 16 11.15 -13.04 -4.02
CA PRO A 16 12.24 -13.61 -4.79
C PRO A 16 11.80 -14.86 -5.53
N ASN A 17 12.39 -15.07 -6.69
CA ASN A 17 12.10 -16.26 -7.49
C ASN A 17 12.78 -17.53 -6.96
N LYS A 18 13.65 -17.43 -5.94
CA LYS A 18 14.44 -18.55 -5.44
C LYS A 18 14.36 -18.68 -3.93
N SER A 19 14.46 -19.91 -3.46
CA SER A 19 14.46 -20.30 -2.04
C SER A 19 15.46 -21.40 -1.80
N VAL A 20 16.13 -21.37 -0.64
CA VAL A 20 17.02 -22.45 -0.20
C VAL A 20 16.25 -23.41 0.67
N VAL A 21 16.15 -24.66 0.25
CA VAL A 21 15.39 -25.72 0.96
C VAL A 21 16.28 -26.89 1.33
N LEU A 22 15.83 -27.67 2.31
CA LEU A 22 16.40 -28.98 2.65
C LEU A 22 15.56 -30.08 2.00
N ARG A 23 16.09 -30.73 0.97
CA ARG A 23 15.50 -31.92 0.35
C ARG A 23 16.52 -33.03 0.22
N ASP A 24 16.14 -34.24 0.51
CA ASP A 24 17.01 -35.41 0.49
C ASP A 24 18.28 -35.29 1.39
N GLY A 25 18.19 -34.49 2.47
CA GLY A 25 19.30 -34.24 3.38
C GLY A 25 20.32 -33.19 2.89
N GLU A 26 20.10 -32.57 1.72
CA GLU A 26 20.97 -31.57 1.14
C GLU A 26 20.26 -30.21 1.00
N LYS A 27 21.02 -29.13 1.19
CA LYS A 27 20.54 -27.77 0.85
C LYS A 27 20.52 -27.62 -0.66
N LYS A 28 19.35 -27.27 -1.21
CA LYS A 28 19.14 -27.03 -2.64
C LYS A 28 18.47 -25.67 -2.84
N GLU A 29 18.94 -24.91 -3.80
CA GLU A 29 18.27 -23.71 -4.26
C GLU A 29 17.23 -24.11 -5.32
N ILE A 30 15.96 -23.77 -5.07
CA ILE A 30 14.84 -24.08 -5.97
C ILE A 30 14.11 -22.79 -6.36
N ASP A 31 13.31 -22.85 -7.41
CA ASP A 31 12.34 -21.80 -7.70
C ASP A 31 11.28 -21.72 -6.59
N SER A 32 10.92 -20.51 -6.17
CA SER A 32 9.95 -20.31 -5.08
C SER A 32 8.55 -20.83 -5.45
N SER A 33 8.26 -20.99 -6.74
CA SER A 33 7.02 -21.62 -7.22
C SER A 33 6.95 -23.13 -6.98
N GLU A 34 8.09 -23.78 -6.71
CA GLU A 34 8.19 -25.20 -6.42
C GLU A 34 8.10 -25.53 -4.91
N LEU A 35 7.95 -24.49 -4.06
CA LEU A 35 7.78 -24.68 -2.62
C LEU A 35 6.45 -25.36 -2.32
N VAL A 36 6.50 -26.36 -1.44
CA VAL A 36 5.33 -27.11 -0.98
C VAL A 36 5.26 -27.14 0.54
N TYR A 37 4.07 -27.43 1.06
CA TYR A 37 3.87 -27.66 2.49
C TYR A 37 4.83 -28.75 3.03
N GLY A 38 5.49 -28.44 4.13
CA GLY A 38 6.43 -29.34 4.78
C GLY A 38 7.88 -29.18 4.31
N ASP A 39 8.18 -28.41 3.28
CA ASP A 39 9.55 -28.04 2.94
C ASP A 39 10.21 -27.31 4.11
N ILE A 40 11.48 -27.58 4.37
CA ILE A 40 12.28 -26.84 5.33
C ILE A 40 13.08 -25.80 4.56
N ILE A 41 12.83 -24.51 4.85
CA ILE A 41 13.51 -23.39 4.23
C ILE A 41 14.52 -22.75 5.17
N PHE A 42 15.60 -22.24 4.61
CA PHE A 42 16.66 -21.52 5.31
C PHE A 42 16.57 -20.03 5.02
N PHE A 43 16.91 -19.23 6.02
CA PHE A 43 16.94 -17.77 5.92
C PHE A 43 18.25 -17.23 6.45
N GLU A 44 18.77 -16.22 5.76
CA GLU A 44 19.92 -15.42 6.17
C GLU A 44 19.55 -13.92 6.14
N GLU A 45 20.37 -13.10 6.77
CA GLU A 45 20.18 -11.66 6.77
C GLU A 45 20.13 -11.09 5.33
N GLY A 46 19.13 -10.29 5.05
CA GLY A 46 18.84 -9.73 3.72
C GLY A 46 17.87 -10.54 2.89
N ASP A 47 17.54 -11.77 3.27
CA ASP A 47 16.60 -12.60 2.54
C ASP A 47 15.17 -12.07 2.65
N ILE A 48 14.38 -12.30 1.61
CA ILE A 48 12.93 -12.12 1.63
C ILE A 48 12.28 -13.50 1.78
N VAL A 49 11.35 -13.59 2.71
CA VAL A 49 10.59 -14.81 2.99
C VAL A 49 9.66 -15.12 1.81
N THR A 50 9.72 -16.34 1.30
CA THR A 50 9.02 -16.75 0.06
C THR A 50 7.72 -17.49 0.29
N ALA A 51 7.50 -18.00 1.52
CA ALA A 51 6.29 -18.72 1.93
C ALA A 51 5.99 -18.46 3.40
N ASP A 52 4.74 -18.67 3.82
CA ASP A 52 4.42 -18.65 5.25
C ASP A 52 4.99 -19.90 5.91
N ALA A 53 5.80 -19.72 6.96
CA ALA A 53 6.51 -20.81 7.57
C ALA A 53 6.61 -20.67 9.10
N ARG A 54 6.65 -21.83 9.80
CA ARG A 54 6.82 -21.96 11.23
C ARG A 54 8.31 -22.15 11.55
N MET A 55 8.87 -21.27 12.37
CA MET A 55 10.26 -21.35 12.80
C MET A 55 10.54 -22.63 13.59
N ILE A 56 11.62 -23.32 13.23
CA ILE A 56 12.13 -24.50 13.94
C ILE A 56 13.51 -24.29 14.56
N GLU A 57 14.30 -23.39 13.96
CA GLU A 57 15.57 -22.92 14.52
C GLU A 57 15.71 -21.41 14.23
N THR A 58 16.26 -20.65 15.18
CA THR A 58 16.56 -19.22 15.02
C THR A 58 17.89 -18.89 15.70
N PHE A 59 18.66 -18.02 15.07
CA PHE A 59 19.86 -17.44 15.65
C PHE A 59 19.77 -15.91 15.48
N ASP A 60 19.44 -15.23 16.57
CA ASP A 60 19.24 -13.76 16.62
C ASP A 60 18.41 -13.17 15.47
N MET A 61 17.45 -13.95 14.98
CA MET A 61 16.68 -13.61 13.79
C MET A 61 15.66 -12.52 14.07
N LYS A 62 15.70 -11.46 13.28
CA LYS A 62 14.70 -10.38 13.24
C LYS A 62 14.09 -10.29 11.85
N VAL A 63 12.80 -10.12 11.78
CA VAL A 63 12.07 -10.00 10.52
C VAL A 63 11.25 -8.73 10.50
N ASN A 64 11.36 -7.98 9.42
CA ASN A 64 10.56 -6.79 9.15
C ASN A 64 9.26 -7.19 8.46
N ASN A 65 8.14 -7.01 9.16
CA ASN A 65 6.80 -7.34 8.67
C ASN A 65 6.06 -6.13 8.08
N SER A 66 6.75 -5.04 7.77
CA SER A 66 6.14 -3.78 7.31
C SER A 66 5.25 -3.94 6.08
N MET A 67 5.55 -4.90 5.21
CA MET A 67 4.72 -5.21 4.04
C MET A 67 3.30 -5.67 4.41
N LEU A 68 3.15 -6.34 5.57
CA LEU A 68 1.85 -6.84 6.04
C LEU A 68 1.19 -5.92 7.06
N THR A 69 1.98 -5.30 7.94
CA THR A 69 1.48 -4.52 9.07
C THR A 69 1.55 -3.01 8.86
N GLY A 70 2.37 -2.56 7.89
CA GLY A 70 2.69 -1.15 7.69
C GLY A 70 3.70 -0.59 8.70
N GLU A 71 4.09 -1.36 9.73
CA GLU A 71 5.02 -0.92 10.77
C GLU A 71 6.44 -1.38 10.47
N SER A 72 7.40 -0.46 10.44
CA SER A 72 8.80 -0.74 10.09
C SER A 72 9.61 -1.42 11.20
N ARG A 73 8.98 -1.72 12.34
CA ARG A 73 9.64 -2.37 13.46
C ARG A 73 9.93 -3.84 13.15
N ALA A 74 11.21 -4.23 13.21
CA ALA A 74 11.60 -5.62 13.09
C ALA A 74 11.20 -6.42 14.35
N ILE A 75 10.66 -7.61 14.15
CA ILE A 75 10.18 -8.50 15.22
C ILE A 75 11.19 -9.64 15.42
N TYR A 76 11.61 -9.85 16.66
CA TYR A 76 12.41 -11.03 17.01
C TYR A 76 11.65 -12.32 16.77
N LYS A 77 12.33 -13.29 16.17
CA LYS A 77 11.76 -14.60 15.89
C LYS A 77 12.32 -15.66 16.83
N THR A 78 11.47 -16.59 17.23
CA THR A 78 11.81 -17.71 18.11
C THR A 78 11.27 -19.02 17.55
N ALA A 79 11.96 -20.13 17.84
CA ALA A 79 11.48 -21.48 17.53
C ALA A 79 10.53 -22.03 18.62
N GLU A 80 10.43 -21.38 19.78
CA GLU A 80 9.64 -21.85 20.90
C GLU A 80 8.13 -21.88 20.59
N SER A 81 7.42 -22.78 21.28
CA SER A 81 5.97 -22.78 21.24
C SER A 81 5.43 -21.63 22.10
N ILE A 82 4.54 -20.86 21.55
CA ILE A 82 3.93 -19.71 22.22
C ILE A 82 2.49 -20.09 22.57
N SER A 83 2.09 -19.91 23.84
CA SER A 83 0.68 -19.89 24.19
C SER A 83 0.06 -18.65 23.57
N ILE A 84 -0.93 -18.85 22.70
CA ILE A 84 -1.64 -17.77 22.04
C ILE A 84 -2.55 -17.12 23.08
N ASP A 85 -2.02 -16.20 23.87
CA ASP A 85 -2.82 -15.23 24.55
C ASP A 85 -3.36 -14.24 23.50
N SER A 86 -4.60 -13.83 23.66
CA SER A 86 -5.45 -13.11 22.72
C SER A 86 -4.94 -11.72 22.26
N TYR A 87 -3.68 -11.39 22.47
CA TYR A 87 -3.09 -10.07 22.23
C TYR A 87 -2.15 -9.98 21.04
N PHE A 88 -1.78 -11.10 20.39
CA PHE A 88 -0.93 -11.08 19.20
C PHE A 88 -1.77 -11.02 17.93
N LEU A 89 -1.46 -10.07 17.07
CA LEU A 89 -1.90 -10.15 15.69
C LEU A 89 -1.23 -11.36 15.04
N TRP A 90 -1.96 -12.11 14.24
CA TRP A 90 -1.45 -13.30 13.55
C TRP A 90 -0.14 -13.02 12.80
N THR A 91 -0.07 -11.85 12.14
CA THR A 91 1.11 -11.41 11.38
C THR A 91 2.32 -11.00 12.25
N GLU A 92 2.14 -10.88 13.55
CA GLU A 92 3.19 -10.51 14.51
C GLU A 92 3.70 -11.69 15.35
N LEU A 93 3.18 -12.90 15.13
CA LEU A 93 3.59 -14.07 15.87
C LEU A 93 5.12 -14.26 15.82
N PRO A 94 5.80 -14.33 16.99
CA PRO A 94 7.25 -14.45 17.03
C PRO A 94 7.78 -15.77 16.45
N ASN A 95 6.96 -16.80 16.39
CA ASN A 95 7.35 -18.13 15.89
C ASN A 95 6.93 -18.40 14.44
N MET A 96 6.45 -17.38 13.74
CA MET A 96 6.03 -17.45 12.33
C MET A 96 6.76 -16.41 11.49
N VAL A 97 7.03 -16.76 10.25
CA VAL A 97 7.47 -15.83 9.20
C VAL A 97 6.47 -15.89 8.04
N PHE A 98 6.32 -14.80 7.34
CA PHE A 98 5.26 -14.63 6.33
C PHE A 98 5.87 -14.23 4.99
N ALA A 99 5.29 -14.72 3.91
CA ALA A 99 5.71 -14.38 2.55
C ALA A 99 5.76 -12.86 2.34
N GLY A 100 6.79 -12.39 1.63
CA GLY A 100 7.01 -10.97 1.34
C GLY A 100 7.67 -10.16 2.45
N THR A 101 7.86 -10.71 3.66
CA THR A 101 8.61 -10.06 4.74
C THR A 101 10.12 -10.24 4.55
N SER A 102 10.94 -9.38 5.16
CA SER A 102 12.40 -9.42 4.99
C SER A 102 13.13 -9.71 6.29
N VAL A 103 14.18 -10.54 6.22
CA VAL A 103 15.06 -10.83 7.34
C VAL A 103 16.01 -9.65 7.55
N SER A 104 15.85 -8.95 8.67
CA SER A 104 16.65 -7.75 8.99
C SER A 104 17.94 -8.08 9.71
N ALA A 105 18.02 -9.22 10.39
CA ALA A 105 19.22 -9.68 11.07
C ALA A 105 19.12 -11.17 11.40
N GLY A 106 20.26 -11.82 11.58
CA GLY A 106 20.37 -13.20 12.02
C GLY A 106 20.01 -14.23 10.94
N SER A 107 19.77 -15.45 11.38
CA SER A 107 19.44 -16.58 10.48
C SER A 107 18.46 -17.55 11.12
N GLY A 108 17.85 -18.41 10.32
CA GLY A 108 16.92 -19.40 10.84
C GLY A 108 16.52 -20.46 9.83
N LYS A 109 15.78 -21.46 10.36
CA LYS A 109 15.10 -22.49 9.57
C LYS A 109 13.64 -22.51 9.93
N ALA A 110 12.80 -22.74 8.94
CA ALA A 110 11.36 -22.85 9.16
C ALA A 110 10.76 -23.95 8.29
N VAL A 111 9.63 -24.50 8.72
CA VAL A 111 8.83 -25.43 7.94
C VAL A 111 7.70 -24.67 7.25
N VAL A 112 7.55 -24.86 5.95
CA VAL A 112 6.50 -24.24 5.13
C VAL A 112 5.11 -24.73 5.57
N VAL A 113 4.24 -23.79 5.90
CA VAL A 113 2.84 -24.03 6.31
C VAL A 113 1.81 -23.31 5.44
N GLY A 114 2.25 -22.49 4.49
CA GLY A 114 1.39 -21.80 3.53
C GLY A 114 2.17 -21.38 2.30
N THR A 115 1.60 -21.64 1.11
CA THR A 115 2.20 -21.28 -0.18
C THR A 115 1.18 -20.58 -1.09
N GLY A 116 1.65 -19.74 -2.02
CA GLY A 116 0.83 -19.08 -3.02
C GLY A 116 -0.36 -18.32 -2.43
N MET A 117 -1.56 -18.60 -2.90
CA MET A 117 -2.79 -17.91 -2.47
C MET A 117 -3.24 -18.25 -1.04
N THR A 118 -2.63 -19.25 -0.39
CA THR A 118 -2.92 -19.61 1.01
C THR A 118 -2.08 -18.82 2.01
N THR A 119 -1.03 -18.13 1.55
CA THR A 119 -0.23 -17.21 2.38
C THR A 119 -1.03 -15.96 2.75
N GLU A 120 -0.58 -15.22 3.77
CA GLU A 120 -1.22 -13.95 4.16
C GLU A 120 -1.22 -12.93 3.01
N VAL A 121 -0.11 -12.81 2.28
CA VAL A 121 -0.04 -11.99 1.06
C VAL A 121 -1.00 -12.50 -0.01
N GLY A 122 -1.10 -13.81 -0.19
CA GLY A 122 -2.03 -14.44 -1.12
C GLY A 122 -3.50 -14.14 -0.78
N LYS A 123 -3.86 -14.17 0.51
CA LYS A 123 -5.21 -13.78 0.97
C LYS A 123 -5.52 -12.32 0.65
N ILE A 124 -4.57 -11.40 0.89
CA ILE A 124 -4.70 -9.97 0.53
C ILE A 124 -4.90 -9.82 -0.98
N ALA A 125 -4.11 -10.53 -1.79
CA ALA A 125 -4.24 -10.54 -3.23
C ALA A 125 -5.61 -11.05 -3.69
N SER A 126 -6.12 -12.13 -3.08
CA SER A 126 -7.43 -12.70 -3.35
C SER A 126 -8.57 -11.71 -3.05
N ILE A 127 -8.51 -11.05 -1.90
CA ILE A 127 -9.48 -10.01 -1.52
C ILE A 127 -9.46 -8.88 -2.58
N THR A 128 -8.28 -8.42 -2.96
CA THR A 128 -8.11 -7.35 -3.95
C THR A 128 -8.69 -7.75 -5.32
N GLN A 129 -8.54 -9.02 -5.73
CA GLN A 129 -9.14 -9.54 -6.97
C GLN A 129 -10.67 -9.66 -6.89
N SER A 130 -11.19 -10.04 -5.72
CA SER A 130 -12.63 -10.25 -5.52
C SER A 130 -13.44 -8.94 -5.46
N LEU A 131 -12.78 -7.80 -5.23
CA LEU A 131 -13.41 -6.49 -5.19
C LEU A 131 -13.95 -6.13 -6.58
N LYS A 132 -15.27 -6.36 -6.79
CA LYS A 132 -15.97 -5.84 -7.96
C LYS A 132 -15.96 -4.32 -7.90
N LYS A 133 -15.60 -3.69 -9.03
CA LYS A 133 -15.75 -2.24 -9.17
C LYS A 133 -17.23 -1.91 -9.14
N ASP A 134 -17.69 -1.40 -8.03
CA ASP A 134 -19.02 -0.80 -7.95
C ASP A 134 -19.09 0.44 -8.84
N LEU A 135 -20.21 0.56 -9.55
CA LEU A 135 -20.50 1.79 -10.28
C LEU A 135 -20.62 2.95 -9.30
N SER A 136 -20.06 4.10 -9.66
CA SER A 136 -20.23 5.31 -8.88
C SER A 136 -21.71 5.72 -8.76
N PRO A 137 -22.10 6.53 -7.76
CA PRO A 137 -23.47 7.03 -7.64
C PRO A 137 -23.98 7.66 -8.92
N LEU A 138 -23.18 8.51 -9.57
CA LEU A 138 -23.53 9.16 -10.82
C LEU A 138 -23.68 8.15 -11.97
N GLN A 139 -22.79 7.16 -12.06
CA GLN A 139 -22.92 6.10 -13.07
C GLN A 139 -24.19 5.28 -12.89
N LYS A 140 -24.61 5.01 -11.63
CA LYS A 140 -25.88 4.32 -11.33
C LYS A 140 -27.08 5.18 -11.76
N GLU A 141 -27.08 6.47 -11.43
CA GLU A 141 -28.16 7.38 -11.82
C GLU A 141 -28.23 7.57 -13.35
N MET A 142 -27.05 7.72 -14.02
CA MET A 142 -27.00 7.78 -15.48
C MET A 142 -27.54 6.52 -16.14
N LYS A 143 -27.16 5.33 -15.63
CA LYS A 143 -27.71 4.08 -16.15
C LYS A 143 -29.22 4.02 -16.00
N ARG A 144 -29.76 4.49 -14.87
CA ARG A 144 -31.23 4.58 -14.68
C ARG A 144 -31.87 5.54 -15.68
N ALA A 145 -31.28 6.75 -15.84
CA ALA A 145 -31.79 7.75 -16.79
C ALA A 145 -31.79 7.22 -18.23
N VAL A 146 -30.66 6.62 -18.67
CA VAL A 146 -30.57 6.03 -20.01
C VAL A 146 -31.59 4.91 -20.20
N ASN A 147 -31.75 4.02 -19.24
CA ASN A 147 -32.75 2.95 -19.33
C ASN A 147 -34.18 3.51 -19.42
N THR A 148 -34.51 4.52 -18.62
CA THR A 148 -35.83 5.18 -18.62
C THR A 148 -36.09 5.83 -19.99
N ILE A 149 -35.14 6.60 -20.51
CA ILE A 149 -35.24 7.25 -21.82
C ILE A 149 -35.38 6.19 -22.92
N THR A 150 -34.61 5.11 -22.86
CA THR A 150 -34.66 4.01 -23.83
C THR A 150 -36.06 3.37 -23.86
N ILE A 151 -36.65 3.08 -22.68
CA ILE A 151 -38.01 2.51 -22.59
C ILE A 151 -39.03 3.50 -23.19
N ILE A 152 -38.94 4.78 -22.84
CA ILE A 152 -39.82 5.81 -23.38
C ILE A 152 -39.68 5.92 -24.91
N SER A 153 -38.43 5.94 -25.41
CA SER A 153 -38.15 6.04 -26.86
C SER A 153 -38.69 4.86 -27.65
N ILE A 154 -38.54 3.65 -27.13
CA ILE A 154 -39.09 2.42 -27.75
C ILE A 154 -40.62 2.49 -27.72
N SER A 155 -41.22 2.88 -26.60
CA SER A 155 -42.67 2.98 -26.47
C SER A 155 -43.29 3.99 -27.45
N LEU A 156 -42.63 5.17 -27.54
CA LEU A 156 -43.01 6.21 -28.53
C LEU A 156 -42.81 5.69 -29.97
N GLY A 157 -41.73 5.02 -30.23
CA GLY A 157 -41.46 4.40 -31.52
C GLY A 157 -42.59 3.45 -31.95
N ILE A 158 -42.99 2.54 -31.07
CA ILE A 158 -44.11 1.60 -31.32
C ILE A 158 -45.39 2.39 -31.55
N LEU A 159 -45.69 3.37 -30.71
CA LEU A 159 -46.87 4.22 -30.87
C LEU A 159 -46.90 4.90 -32.26
N PHE A 160 -45.81 5.57 -32.63
CA PHE A 160 -45.68 6.28 -33.90
C PHE A 160 -45.66 5.34 -35.11
N PHE A 161 -45.24 4.10 -34.98
CA PHE A 161 -45.37 3.10 -36.01
C PHE A 161 -46.85 2.86 -36.37
N PHE A 162 -47.69 2.62 -35.38
CA PHE A 162 -49.11 2.37 -35.56
C PHE A 162 -49.85 3.63 -36.03
N LEU A 163 -49.53 4.81 -35.49
CA LEU A 163 -50.12 6.05 -35.91
C LEU A 163 -49.74 6.42 -37.35
N GLY A 164 -48.48 6.25 -37.73
CA GLY A 164 -48.01 6.48 -39.08
C GLY A 164 -48.68 5.60 -40.11
N LYS A 165 -48.96 4.33 -39.71
CA LYS A 165 -49.72 3.41 -40.58
C LYS A 165 -51.21 3.74 -40.63
N ALA A 166 -51.84 4.04 -39.47
CA ALA A 166 -53.28 4.20 -39.38
C ALA A 166 -53.78 5.56 -39.87
N LEU A 167 -53.07 6.62 -39.52
CA LEU A 167 -53.44 8.01 -39.82
C LEU A 167 -52.59 8.62 -40.91
N GLY A 168 -51.29 8.27 -40.99
CA GLY A 168 -50.35 8.87 -41.92
C GLY A 168 -50.33 8.23 -43.31
N GLY A 169 -51.05 7.15 -43.55
CA GLY A 169 -51.09 6.47 -44.84
C GLY A 169 -49.75 5.90 -45.31
N LEU A 170 -48.76 5.82 -44.43
CA LEU A 170 -47.41 5.33 -44.73
C LEU A 170 -47.40 3.85 -45.10
N SER A 171 -46.53 3.45 -46.04
CA SER A 171 -46.19 2.07 -46.21
C SER A 171 -45.59 1.42 -44.94
N TYR A 172 -45.64 0.12 -44.75
CA TYR A 172 -45.03 -0.52 -43.60
C TYR A 172 -43.50 -0.18 -43.45
N ILE A 173 -42.80 -0.14 -44.59
CA ILE A 173 -41.39 0.21 -44.65
C ILE A 173 -41.20 1.68 -44.26
N GLY A 174 -42.04 2.61 -44.76
CA GLY A 174 -41.98 4.05 -44.44
C GLY A 174 -42.27 4.29 -42.97
N ALA A 175 -43.28 3.65 -42.38
CA ALA A 175 -43.59 3.72 -40.95
C ALA A 175 -42.42 3.18 -40.08
N PHE A 176 -41.79 2.08 -40.52
CA PHE A 176 -40.65 1.52 -39.82
C PHE A 176 -39.41 2.44 -39.83
N ILE A 177 -39.06 2.99 -41.02
CA ILE A 177 -37.93 3.96 -41.11
C ILE A 177 -38.20 5.22 -40.27
N PHE A 178 -39.43 5.73 -40.29
CA PHE A 178 -39.85 6.87 -39.48
C PHE A 178 -39.73 6.59 -37.98
N THR A 179 -40.13 5.39 -37.53
CA THR A 179 -40.01 4.92 -36.15
C THR A 179 -38.58 4.83 -35.70
N ILE A 180 -37.70 4.26 -36.54
CA ILE A 180 -36.24 4.20 -36.22
C ILE A 180 -35.68 5.61 -36.04
N GLY A 181 -36.03 6.54 -36.98
CA GLY A 181 -35.57 7.91 -36.88
C GLY A 181 -35.95 8.59 -35.56
N ILE A 182 -37.21 8.45 -35.14
CA ILE A 182 -37.69 8.98 -33.85
C ILE A 182 -37.00 8.34 -32.67
N THR A 183 -36.87 7.01 -32.69
CA THR A 183 -36.23 6.27 -31.58
C THR A 183 -34.78 6.68 -31.41
N VAL A 184 -34.01 6.74 -32.51
CA VAL A 184 -32.60 7.15 -32.48
C VAL A 184 -32.45 8.62 -32.06
N ALA A 185 -33.29 9.53 -32.54
CA ALA A 185 -33.25 10.94 -32.18
C ALA A 185 -33.42 11.20 -30.65
N ASN A 186 -34.09 10.31 -29.96
CA ASN A 186 -34.32 10.44 -28.52
C ASN A 186 -33.20 9.80 -27.67
N ILE A 187 -32.20 9.11 -28.24
CA ILE A 187 -31.09 8.56 -27.52
C ILE A 187 -30.06 9.64 -27.24
N PRO A 188 -29.74 9.92 -25.95
CA PRO A 188 -28.79 10.98 -25.60
C PRO A 188 -27.33 10.55 -25.78
N GLU A 189 -26.88 10.38 -27.02
CA GLU A 189 -25.54 9.88 -27.34
C GLU A 189 -24.40 10.77 -26.77
N GLY A 190 -24.67 12.08 -26.62
CA GLY A 190 -23.71 13.04 -26.06
C GLY A 190 -23.50 12.97 -24.57
N LEU A 191 -24.31 12.23 -23.81
CA LEU A 191 -24.30 12.28 -22.35
C LEU A 191 -23.02 11.66 -21.75
N LEU A 192 -22.60 10.51 -22.22
CA LEU A 192 -21.36 9.84 -21.73
C LEU A 192 -20.08 10.59 -22.12
N PRO A 193 -19.90 11.06 -23.39
CA PRO A 193 -18.75 11.87 -23.75
C PRO A 193 -18.64 13.18 -22.96
N THR A 194 -19.74 13.89 -22.76
CA THR A 194 -19.72 15.17 -21.99
C THR A 194 -19.38 14.96 -20.53
N LEU A 195 -19.89 13.90 -19.90
CA LEU A 195 -19.51 13.53 -18.54
C LEU A 195 -18.02 13.19 -18.45
N SER A 196 -17.51 12.35 -19.34
CA SER A 196 -16.10 11.97 -19.37
C SER A 196 -15.19 13.21 -19.54
N LEU A 197 -15.59 14.16 -20.39
CA LEU A 197 -14.87 15.41 -20.58
C LEU A 197 -14.89 16.28 -19.31
N ALA A 198 -16.04 16.41 -18.66
CA ALA A 198 -16.17 17.19 -17.43
C ALA A 198 -15.31 16.60 -16.30
N LEU A 199 -15.31 15.26 -16.13
CA LEU A 199 -14.45 14.58 -15.17
C LEU A 199 -12.95 14.74 -15.50
N ALA A 200 -12.56 14.65 -16.78
CA ALA A 200 -11.19 14.86 -17.22
C ALA A 200 -10.70 16.31 -16.93
N MET A 201 -11.56 17.29 -17.11
CA MET A 201 -11.27 18.68 -16.69
C MET A 201 -11.09 18.80 -15.17
N GLY A 202 -11.89 18.06 -14.40
CA GLY A 202 -11.75 17.95 -12.95
C GLY A 202 -10.38 17.38 -12.56
N VAL A 203 -9.98 16.24 -13.15
CA VAL A 203 -8.65 15.63 -12.93
C VAL A 203 -7.53 16.62 -13.24
N THR A 204 -7.63 17.34 -14.36
CA THR A 204 -6.60 18.33 -14.75
C THR A 204 -6.47 19.46 -13.72
N ARG A 205 -7.57 19.92 -13.13
CA ARG A 205 -7.55 20.94 -12.06
C ARG A 205 -6.94 20.40 -10.77
N MET A 206 -7.23 19.14 -10.42
CA MET A 206 -6.69 18.46 -9.24
C MET A 206 -5.19 18.19 -9.39
N ALA A 207 -4.74 17.79 -10.58
CA ALA A 207 -3.32 17.58 -10.88
C ALA A 207 -2.49 18.87 -10.69
N LYS A 208 -3.05 20.04 -11.04
CA LYS A 208 -2.41 21.34 -10.77
C LYS A 208 -2.25 21.65 -9.27
N ARG A 209 -2.96 20.94 -8.41
CA ARG A 209 -2.86 21.03 -6.95
C ARG A 209 -2.14 19.84 -6.33
N ASN A 210 -1.32 19.14 -7.14
CA ASN A 210 -0.55 17.96 -6.73
C ASN A 210 -1.42 16.76 -6.28
N VAL A 211 -2.68 16.70 -6.71
CA VAL A 211 -3.56 15.57 -6.45
C VAL A 211 -3.59 14.67 -7.68
N LEU A 212 -3.00 13.49 -7.57
CA LEU A 212 -2.96 12.50 -8.65
C LEU A 212 -4.18 11.58 -8.56
N ILE A 213 -5.06 11.67 -9.56
CA ILE A 213 -6.22 10.79 -9.69
C ILE A 213 -5.93 9.72 -10.74
N LYS A 214 -5.98 8.46 -10.33
CA LYS A 214 -5.73 7.31 -11.22
C LYS A 214 -6.95 6.87 -12.02
N GLU A 215 -8.16 7.13 -11.52
CA GLU A 215 -9.43 6.73 -12.15
C GLU A 215 -10.41 7.90 -12.20
N LEU A 216 -11.03 8.15 -13.37
CA LEU A 216 -11.98 9.26 -13.56
C LEU A 216 -13.18 9.19 -12.59
N SER A 217 -13.67 7.99 -12.29
CA SER A 217 -14.74 7.76 -11.33
C SER A 217 -14.43 8.22 -9.91
N SER A 218 -13.14 8.24 -9.55
CA SER A 218 -12.70 8.68 -8.22
C SER A 218 -12.88 10.19 -7.99
N VAL A 219 -12.92 10.99 -9.06
CA VAL A 219 -13.18 12.45 -8.95
C VAL A 219 -14.58 12.73 -8.40
N GLU A 220 -15.55 11.97 -8.90
CA GLU A 220 -16.95 12.07 -8.45
C GLU A 220 -17.09 11.56 -7.01
N THR A 221 -16.52 10.40 -6.74
CA THR A 221 -16.58 9.77 -5.40
C THR A 221 -15.95 10.67 -4.34
N LEU A 222 -14.85 11.36 -4.67
CA LEU A 222 -14.20 12.30 -3.76
C LEU A 222 -15.13 13.48 -3.40
N GLY A 223 -15.92 13.97 -4.36
CA GLY A 223 -16.87 15.07 -4.14
C GLY A 223 -18.09 14.68 -3.29
N SER A 224 -18.42 13.39 -3.21
CA SER A 224 -19.56 12.84 -2.47
C SER A 224 -19.16 12.03 -1.23
N ALA A 225 -17.89 11.99 -0.91
CA ALA A 225 -17.39 11.21 0.23
C ALA A 225 -17.88 11.79 1.56
N SER A 226 -18.46 10.94 2.39
CA SER A 226 -18.88 11.25 3.76
C SER A 226 -17.95 10.63 4.82
N VAL A 227 -17.16 9.64 4.42
CA VAL A 227 -16.20 8.95 5.29
C VAL A 227 -14.88 8.83 4.55
N ILE A 228 -13.78 9.16 5.24
CA ILE A 228 -12.41 9.02 4.73
C ILE A 228 -11.71 7.97 5.58
N CYS A 229 -11.33 6.85 4.95
CA CYS A 229 -10.47 5.84 5.55
C CYS A 229 -9.06 6.05 5.01
N THR A 230 -8.10 6.31 5.88
CA THR A 230 -6.71 6.57 5.48
C THR A 230 -5.76 5.69 6.29
N ASP A 231 -4.69 5.25 5.65
CA ASP A 231 -3.57 4.64 6.35
C ASP A 231 -2.76 5.72 7.08
N LYS A 232 -2.12 5.34 8.19
CA LYS A 232 -1.26 6.22 8.99
C LYS A 232 0.14 6.31 8.37
N THR A 233 0.78 5.16 8.18
CA THR A 233 2.21 5.06 7.87
C THR A 233 2.49 5.29 6.38
N GLY A 234 3.32 6.28 6.06
CA GLY A 234 3.63 6.64 4.65
C GLY A 234 2.51 7.37 3.91
N THR A 235 1.33 7.58 4.55
CA THR A 235 0.18 8.33 4.00
C THR A 235 -0.05 9.61 4.78
N LEU A 236 -0.39 9.53 6.07
CA LEU A 236 -0.47 10.69 6.97
C LEU A 236 0.91 11.10 7.47
N THR A 237 1.82 10.16 7.56
CA THR A 237 3.21 10.36 7.95
C THR A 237 4.14 10.10 6.78
N THR A 238 5.38 10.53 6.87
CA THR A 238 6.42 10.30 5.86
C THR A 238 7.13 8.95 6.03
N ASN A 239 6.69 8.11 6.96
CA ASN A 239 7.36 6.87 7.36
C ASN A 239 8.82 7.08 7.79
N LYS A 240 9.10 8.21 8.45
CA LYS A 240 10.40 8.57 8.98
C LYS A 240 10.27 8.90 10.46
N ILE A 241 11.23 8.45 11.24
CA ILE A 241 11.28 8.68 12.69
C ILE A 241 12.34 9.72 12.97
N ASN A 242 11.98 10.74 13.76
CA ASN A 242 12.91 11.79 14.22
C ASN A 242 12.83 11.93 15.73
N VAL A 243 13.96 12.16 16.37
CA VAL A 243 14.02 12.56 17.77
C VAL A 243 13.69 14.04 17.88
N CYS A 244 12.58 14.38 18.51
CA CYS A 244 12.14 15.76 18.72
C CYS A 244 12.55 16.31 20.08
N LYS A 245 12.69 15.43 21.08
CA LYS A 245 13.00 15.81 22.46
C LYS A 245 13.94 14.81 23.11
N LEU A 246 14.85 15.32 23.91
CA LEU A 246 15.75 14.56 24.74
C LEU A 246 15.55 14.98 26.21
N PHE A 247 15.29 14.00 27.08
CA PHE A 247 15.28 14.21 28.52
C PHE A 247 16.53 13.60 29.13
N ILE A 248 17.40 14.43 29.66
CA ILE A 248 18.67 14.03 30.28
C ILE A 248 19.02 14.96 31.44
N ASN A 249 19.55 14.39 32.52
CA ASN A 249 19.93 15.17 33.71
C ASN A 249 18.81 16.09 34.25
N ASN A 250 17.58 15.59 34.26
CA ASN A 250 16.36 16.28 34.69
C ASN A 250 16.01 17.56 33.89
N GLN A 251 16.50 17.67 32.67
CA GLN A 251 16.25 18.75 31.74
C GLN A 251 15.69 18.21 30.41
N ILE A 252 14.81 18.99 29.77
CA ILE A 252 14.26 18.69 28.45
C ILE A 252 14.97 19.59 27.44
N PHE A 253 15.44 18.95 26.38
CA PHE A 253 16.02 19.60 25.20
C PHE A 253 15.12 19.32 24.00
N ASN A 254 14.73 20.36 23.28
CA ASN A 254 14.09 20.20 22.00
C ASN A 254 15.16 20.07 20.91
N ILE A 255 14.95 19.19 19.96
CA ILE A 255 15.87 18.94 18.84
C ILE A 255 15.15 19.36 17.57
N SER A 256 15.76 20.26 16.80
CA SER A 256 15.28 20.65 15.49
C SER A 256 15.89 19.75 14.42
N GLY A 257 15.23 19.65 13.28
CA GLY A 257 15.63 18.86 12.13
C GLY A 257 14.44 18.18 11.49
N GLU A 258 14.59 17.84 10.23
CA GLU A 258 13.56 17.15 9.48
C GLU A 258 14.15 15.94 8.75
N ASN A 259 13.41 14.86 8.75
CA ASN A 259 13.82 13.62 8.11
C ASN A 259 15.14 13.09 8.72
N TYR A 260 15.96 12.43 7.92
CA TYR A 260 17.28 11.94 8.36
C TYR A 260 18.42 12.94 8.10
N ASN A 261 18.08 14.23 8.00
CA ASN A 261 19.09 15.27 7.84
C ASN A 261 19.86 15.44 9.17
N PRO A 262 21.19 15.23 9.20
CA PRO A 262 21.97 15.30 10.44
C PRO A 262 22.22 16.74 10.95
N PHE A 263 21.65 17.73 10.30
CA PHE A 263 21.78 19.13 10.71
C PHE A 263 20.56 19.57 11.50
N GLY A 264 20.78 20.05 12.70
CA GLY A 264 19.74 20.54 13.59
C GLY A 264 20.37 21.21 14.82
N ASP A 265 19.54 21.82 15.66
CA ASP A 265 19.98 22.52 16.85
C ASP A 265 19.30 21.97 18.10
N PHE A 266 19.97 22.06 19.23
CA PHE A 266 19.41 21.79 20.55
C PHE A 266 18.92 23.09 21.14
N THR A 267 17.69 23.13 21.64
CA THR A 267 17.13 24.27 22.34
C THR A 267 16.62 23.83 23.71
N ASN A 268 16.70 24.75 24.68
CA ASN A 268 16.12 24.53 26.00
C ASN A 268 14.60 24.77 25.98
N GLU A 269 13.91 24.54 27.08
CA GLU A 269 12.46 24.77 27.20
C GLU A 269 12.01 26.20 26.88
N LYS A 270 12.92 27.17 26.99
CA LYS A 270 12.66 28.58 26.67
C LYS A 270 12.90 28.90 25.19
N GLY A 271 13.34 27.93 24.39
CA GLY A 271 13.63 28.12 22.97
C GLY A 271 15.01 28.73 22.67
N GLU A 272 15.88 28.81 23.65
CA GLU A 272 17.26 29.33 23.47
C GLU A 272 18.15 28.24 22.90
N ILE A 273 18.90 28.53 21.83
CA ILE A 273 19.84 27.59 21.21
C ILE A 273 21.00 27.32 22.15
N ILE A 274 21.32 26.06 22.34
CA ILE A 274 22.40 25.61 23.19
C ILE A 274 23.63 25.27 22.34
N ASP A 275 24.78 25.77 22.72
CA ASP A 275 26.01 25.39 22.01
C ASP A 275 26.33 23.91 22.18
N LYS A 276 26.43 23.23 21.06
CA LYS A 276 26.71 21.78 20.97
C LYS A 276 28.02 21.41 21.67
N LYS A 277 29.03 22.27 21.59
CA LYS A 277 30.32 22.05 22.27
C LYS A 277 30.17 22.06 23.78
N SER A 278 29.32 22.93 24.29
CA SER A 278 29.00 23.00 25.72
C SER A 278 28.28 21.75 26.22
N LEU A 279 27.38 21.17 25.41
CA LEU A 279 26.71 19.89 25.72
C LEU A 279 27.73 18.76 25.78
N ILE A 280 28.53 18.59 24.74
CA ILE A 280 29.50 17.48 24.62
C ILE A 280 30.60 17.57 25.72
N SER A 281 30.87 18.74 26.27
CA SER A 281 31.83 18.90 27.36
C SER A 281 31.36 18.27 28.67
N GLN A 282 30.07 18.05 28.86
CA GLN A 282 29.50 17.39 30.02
C GLN A 282 29.54 15.88 29.87
N GLU A 283 30.09 15.16 30.84
CA GLU A 283 30.34 13.71 30.77
C GLU A 283 29.04 12.88 30.50
N ILE A 284 27.90 13.31 31.06
CA ILE A 284 26.63 12.64 30.88
C ILE A 284 26.14 12.69 29.40
N PHE A 285 26.29 13.85 28.74
CA PHE A 285 25.95 13.99 27.34
C PHE A 285 26.93 13.25 26.44
N LYS A 286 28.22 13.32 26.75
CA LYS A 286 29.23 12.56 26.03
C LYS A 286 28.96 11.05 26.08
N THR A 287 28.62 10.55 27.26
CA THR A 287 28.25 9.13 27.42
C THR A 287 27.01 8.80 26.64
N PHE A 288 25.97 9.62 26.71
CA PHE A 288 24.72 9.42 25.94
C PHE A 288 24.99 9.35 24.44
N PHE A 289 25.68 10.33 23.86
CA PHE A 289 25.97 10.36 22.43
C PHE A 289 26.90 9.21 22.01
N ASN A 290 27.87 8.83 22.83
CA ASN A 290 28.70 7.67 22.55
C ASN A 290 27.86 6.39 22.49
N VAL A 291 26.93 6.19 23.43
CA VAL A 291 26.04 5.02 23.42
C VAL A 291 25.11 5.06 22.19
N ALA A 292 24.52 6.21 21.87
CA ALA A 292 23.64 6.37 20.72
C ALA A 292 24.32 6.01 19.39
N VAL A 293 25.59 6.33 19.24
CA VAL A 293 26.37 6.04 18.03
C VAL A 293 26.97 4.63 18.03
N LEU A 294 27.54 4.18 19.16
CA LEU A 294 28.27 2.90 19.22
C LEU A 294 27.33 1.68 19.33
N CYS A 295 26.15 1.85 19.94
CA CYS A 295 25.12 0.81 20.00
C CYS A 295 24.10 0.95 18.86
N ASN A 296 24.56 1.20 17.65
CA ASN A 296 23.76 1.53 16.50
C ASN A 296 24.30 0.82 15.26
N ASN A 297 23.44 0.06 14.56
CA ASN A 297 23.78 -0.64 13.34
C ASN A 297 23.30 0.09 12.07
N SER A 298 22.65 1.24 12.24
CA SER A 298 22.17 2.04 11.13
C SER A 298 23.25 2.98 10.59
N THR A 299 23.12 3.36 9.33
CA THR A 299 24.04 4.27 8.66
C THR A 299 23.25 5.32 7.89
N LEU A 300 23.67 6.59 8.01
CA LEU A 300 23.15 7.67 7.20
C LEU A 300 23.81 7.67 5.83
N ILE A 301 23.00 7.75 4.79
CA ILE A 301 23.44 7.83 3.41
C ILE A 301 23.25 9.26 2.92
N SER A 302 24.37 9.93 2.61
CA SER A 302 24.33 11.30 2.09
C SER A 302 23.65 11.37 0.72
N PRO A 303 22.96 12.47 0.42
CA PRO A 303 22.36 12.69 -0.90
C PRO A 303 23.42 12.69 -2.00
N LYS A 304 23.08 12.12 -3.15
CA LYS A 304 23.98 12.12 -4.33
C LYS A 304 23.91 13.43 -5.13
N SER A 305 22.85 14.20 -4.95
CA SER A 305 22.65 15.51 -5.57
C SER A 305 21.89 16.46 -4.61
N ASP A 306 21.95 17.76 -4.86
CA ASP A 306 21.26 18.80 -4.04
C ASP A 306 19.72 18.64 -4.04
N LYS A 307 19.16 17.81 -4.91
CA LYS A 307 17.72 17.52 -4.97
C LYS A 307 17.31 16.27 -4.21
N ASP A 308 18.28 15.47 -3.79
CA ASP A 308 18.04 14.24 -3.07
C ASP A 308 17.99 14.50 -1.56
N ASN A 309 17.25 13.67 -0.85
CA ASN A 309 17.21 13.70 0.61
C ASN A 309 18.20 12.70 1.20
N TRP A 310 18.59 12.93 2.46
CA TRP A 310 19.30 11.93 3.25
C TRP A 310 18.44 10.65 3.37
N ASN A 311 19.09 9.52 3.22
CA ASN A 311 18.52 8.19 3.36
C ASN A 311 19.23 7.42 4.48
N ILE A 312 18.68 6.27 4.83
CA ILE A 312 19.24 5.36 5.83
C ILE A 312 19.43 3.95 5.27
N SER A 313 20.37 3.24 5.87
CA SER A 313 20.47 1.79 5.82
C SER A 313 20.42 1.28 7.26
N GLY A 314 19.57 0.30 7.56
CA GLY A 314 19.36 -0.22 8.90
C GLY A 314 18.00 0.15 9.51
N ASP A 315 17.87 0.01 10.82
CA ASP A 315 16.62 0.28 11.55
C ASP A 315 16.31 1.79 11.61
N PRO A 316 15.10 2.24 11.26
CA PRO A 316 14.70 3.65 11.31
C PRO A 316 14.78 4.27 12.72
N THR A 317 14.56 3.47 13.76
CA THR A 317 14.63 3.96 15.16
C THR A 317 16.07 4.23 15.56
N GLU A 318 16.98 3.34 15.18
CA GLU A 318 18.41 3.51 15.40
C GLU A 318 18.94 4.70 14.59
N ALA A 319 18.54 4.81 13.31
CA ALA A 319 18.93 5.91 12.45
C ALA A 319 18.48 7.29 12.96
N ALA A 320 17.35 7.36 13.68
CA ALA A 320 16.87 8.59 14.30
C ALA A 320 17.77 9.11 15.42
N LEU A 321 18.70 8.30 15.93
CA LEU A 321 19.67 8.66 16.97
C LEU A 321 20.99 9.21 16.40
N LEU A 322 21.22 9.06 15.09
CA LEU A 322 22.40 9.55 14.38
C LEU A 322 22.25 10.99 13.92
#